data_9880120bef2f49f0297096391f720c14
#
_entry.id   9880120bef2f49f0297096391f720c14
#
_cell.length_a   1.000
_cell.length_b   1.000
_cell.length_c   1.000
_cell.angle_alpha   90.00
_cell.angle_beta   90.00
_cell.angle_gamma   90.00
#
_symmetry.space_group_name_H-M   'P 1'
#
loop_
_entity.id
_entity.type
_entity.pdbx_description
1 polymer ?
#
loop_
_entity_poly.entity_id
_entity_poly.type
_entity_poly.pdbx_seq_one_letter_code
_entity_poly.pdbx_strand_id
1 'polypeptide(L)'
;MRNFVSVAGLATLFCLAVPGGFATTPPAPKSGQATIVIVFKDGHRQSFNLSDIARVEFPAAPAAATATDSIPAVSLLPSRGRFLGKWEVGDGSGNNFYITLEDSGDAMRSLGHVHGRWVYVEGEARITWDDAAEDAIRKVGSTYEKFAYGAGKAFTDTPDNVTSARSTIPHPI
;
A
#
# COMPACT_ATOMS: atom_id res chain seq x y z
N MET A 1 -37.35 -57.53 -28.61
CA MET A 1 -36.68 -58.08 -29.83
C MET A 1 -35.59 -57.12 -30.23
N ARG A 2 -34.36 -57.61 -30.16
CA ARG A 2 -33.24 -57.31 -31.13
C ARG A 2 -32.69 -55.87 -31.03
N ASN A 3 -31.41 -55.59 -31.02
CA ASN A 3 -30.17 -56.40 -31.06
C ASN A 3 -29.05 -55.49 -30.50
N PHE A 4 -28.16 -56.11 -29.75
CA PHE A 4 -26.85 -55.58 -29.41
C PHE A 4 -25.93 -55.60 -30.66
N VAL A 5 -25.20 -54.52 -30.90
CA VAL A 5 -23.98 -54.54 -31.70
C VAL A 5 -22.86 -53.92 -30.89
N SER A 6 -21.99 -54.77 -30.41
CA SER A 6 -20.67 -54.37 -29.87
C SER A 6 -19.72 -54.05 -31.01
N VAL A 7 -19.13 -52.88 -30.96
CA VAL A 7 -17.93 -52.58 -31.76
C VAL A 7 -16.77 -52.33 -30.80
N ALA A 8 -15.86 -53.29 -30.76
CA ALA A 8 -14.58 -53.14 -30.10
C ALA A 8 -13.66 -52.28 -30.96
N GLY A 9 -13.32 -51.09 -30.45
CA GLY A 9 -12.34 -50.22 -31.04
C GLY A 9 -11.01 -50.33 -30.27
N LEU A 10 -10.01 -50.85 -30.92
CA LEU A 10 -8.63 -51.03 -30.46
C LEU A 10 -7.97 -49.64 -30.41
N ALA A 11 -7.76 -49.08 -29.22
CA ALA A 11 -7.02 -47.82 -29.06
C ALA A 11 -5.52 -48.13 -28.93
N THR A 12 -4.77 -47.82 -29.98
CA THR A 12 -3.31 -47.86 -30.00
C THR A 12 -2.77 -46.67 -29.18
N LEU A 13 -2.14 -46.96 -28.05
CA LEU A 13 -1.48 -46.00 -27.17
C LEU A 13 -0.14 -45.57 -27.80
N PHE A 14 -0.10 -44.37 -28.37
CA PHE A 14 1.15 -43.75 -28.82
C PHE A 14 1.80 -43.03 -27.64
N CYS A 15 2.82 -43.62 -27.04
CA CYS A 15 3.68 -42.95 -26.06
C CYS A 15 4.63 -42.01 -26.82
N LEU A 16 4.30 -40.72 -26.83
CA LEU A 16 5.26 -39.67 -27.18
C LEU A 16 6.11 -39.38 -25.95
N ALA A 17 7.35 -39.81 -25.96
CA ALA A 17 8.38 -39.42 -25.00
C ALA A 17 8.71 -37.93 -25.24
N VAL A 18 8.30 -37.07 -24.34
CA VAL A 18 8.72 -35.67 -24.26
C VAL A 18 10.09 -35.65 -23.57
N PRO A 19 11.16 -35.12 -24.20
CA PRO A 19 12.44 -34.96 -23.52
C PRO A 19 12.30 -33.98 -22.37
N GLY A 20 12.65 -34.42 -21.16
CA GLY A 20 12.60 -33.64 -19.94
C GLY A 20 13.44 -32.38 -20.06
N GLY A 21 12.77 -31.24 -20.16
CA GLY A 21 13.36 -29.95 -19.85
C GLY A 21 13.65 -29.90 -18.37
N PHE A 22 14.92 -29.81 -17.98
CA PHE A 22 15.31 -29.52 -16.60
C PHE A 22 14.81 -28.12 -16.27
N ALA A 23 13.69 -28.04 -15.58
CA ALA A 23 13.29 -26.82 -14.90
C ALA A 23 14.33 -26.56 -13.80
N THR A 24 15.28 -25.67 -14.07
CA THR A 24 16.15 -25.14 -13.04
C THR A 24 15.26 -24.32 -12.09
N THR A 25 14.88 -24.93 -10.99
CA THR A 25 14.25 -24.24 -9.86
C THR A 25 15.22 -23.13 -9.43
N PRO A 26 14.79 -21.85 -9.43
CA PRO A 26 15.65 -20.78 -8.91
C PRO A 26 15.99 -21.13 -7.45
N PRO A 27 17.23 -20.91 -7.01
CA PRO A 27 17.65 -21.23 -5.67
C PRO A 27 16.75 -20.49 -4.69
N ALA A 28 16.18 -21.21 -3.71
CA ALA A 28 15.40 -20.64 -2.66
C ALA A 28 16.21 -19.53 -1.96
N PRO A 29 15.62 -18.37 -1.65
CA PRO A 29 16.33 -17.30 -0.95
C PRO A 29 16.79 -17.84 0.40
N LYS A 30 18.09 -17.76 0.65
CA LYS A 30 18.66 -18.10 1.95
C LYS A 30 18.00 -17.22 3.00
N SER A 31 17.24 -17.82 3.91
CA SER A 31 16.58 -17.15 5.03
C SER A 31 17.61 -16.35 5.82
N GLY A 32 17.45 -15.03 5.87
CA GLY A 32 18.21 -14.16 6.75
C GLY A 32 18.92 -12.97 6.12
N GLN A 33 18.91 -12.77 4.79
CA GLN A 33 19.50 -11.58 4.18
C GLN A 33 18.43 -10.52 3.97
N ALA A 34 18.54 -9.43 4.76
CA ALA A 34 17.74 -8.24 4.52
C ALA A 34 18.14 -7.61 3.18
N THR A 35 17.16 -7.24 2.36
CA THR A 35 17.37 -6.70 1.02
C THR A 35 16.72 -5.33 0.90
N ILE A 36 17.43 -4.37 0.36
CA ILE A 36 16.86 -3.08 -0.07
C ILE A 36 16.42 -3.22 -1.53
N VAL A 37 15.18 -2.83 -1.82
CA VAL A 37 14.67 -2.75 -3.20
C VAL A 37 14.48 -1.28 -3.57
N ILE A 38 15.19 -0.82 -4.58
CA ILE A 38 15.03 0.52 -5.15
C ILE A 38 14.08 0.41 -6.33
N VAL A 39 12.99 1.16 -6.28
CA VAL A 39 12.02 1.28 -7.38
C VAL A 39 12.27 2.62 -8.06
N PHE A 40 12.59 2.59 -9.33
CA PHE A 40 12.84 3.78 -10.14
C PHE A 40 11.53 4.34 -10.73
N LYS A 41 11.55 5.62 -11.13
CA LYS A 41 10.36 6.30 -11.68
C LYS A 41 9.83 5.68 -12.99
N ASP A 42 10.68 4.96 -13.71
CA ASP A 42 10.33 4.18 -14.91
C ASP A 42 9.75 2.79 -14.60
N GLY A 43 9.62 2.46 -13.30
CA GLY A 43 9.04 1.21 -12.81
C GLY A 43 10.03 0.05 -12.71
N HIS A 44 11.29 0.18 -13.18
CA HIS A 44 12.24 -0.91 -12.97
C HIS A 44 12.66 -0.99 -11.50
N ARG A 45 13.05 -2.19 -11.04
CA ARG A 45 13.41 -2.48 -9.66
C ARG A 45 14.83 -3.03 -9.61
N GLN A 46 15.61 -2.56 -8.65
CA GLN A 46 16.93 -3.08 -8.35
C GLN A 46 17.03 -3.49 -6.88
N SER A 47 17.50 -4.71 -6.63
CA SER A 47 17.62 -5.27 -5.29
C SER A 47 19.09 -5.33 -4.87
N PHE A 48 19.38 -4.92 -3.64
CA PHE A 48 20.71 -4.94 -3.05
C PHE A 48 20.66 -5.69 -1.72
N ASN A 49 21.63 -6.58 -1.46
CA ASN A 49 21.75 -7.17 -0.14
C ASN A 49 22.28 -6.15 0.86
N LEU A 50 21.65 -6.07 2.03
CA LEU A 50 22.07 -5.12 3.07
C LEU A 50 23.53 -5.35 3.52
N SER A 51 23.98 -6.61 3.48
CA SER A 51 25.37 -6.96 3.80
C SER A 51 26.40 -6.38 2.86
N ASP A 52 26.00 -6.04 1.63
CA ASP A 52 26.89 -5.54 0.60
C ASP A 52 26.90 -4.00 0.55
N ILE A 53 26.05 -3.36 1.37
CA ILE A 53 25.90 -1.91 1.46
C ILE A 53 26.60 -1.42 2.71
N ALA A 54 27.76 -0.76 2.53
CA ALA A 54 28.47 -0.13 3.64
C ALA A 54 27.80 1.18 4.07
N ARG A 55 27.21 1.92 3.12
CA ARG A 55 26.57 3.22 3.36
C ARG A 55 25.68 3.61 2.19
N VAL A 56 24.57 4.26 2.47
CA VAL A 56 23.73 4.94 1.46
C VAL A 56 23.90 6.44 1.63
N GLU A 57 24.43 7.11 0.62
CA GLU A 57 24.61 8.57 0.64
C GLU A 57 23.63 9.21 -0.35
N PHE A 58 22.92 10.20 0.12
CA PHE A 58 22.13 11.07 -0.73
C PHE A 58 22.93 12.36 -0.92
N PRO A 59 23.55 12.59 -2.08
CA PRO A 59 24.25 13.85 -2.31
C PRO A 59 23.25 14.99 -2.20
N ALA A 60 23.53 15.95 -1.32
CA ALA A 60 22.76 17.18 -1.27
C ALA A 60 22.82 17.83 -2.68
N ALA A 61 21.67 18.27 -3.19
CA ALA A 61 21.65 19.07 -4.41
C ALA A 61 22.65 20.22 -4.26
N PRO A 62 23.42 20.60 -5.34
CA PRO A 62 24.42 21.64 -5.24
C PRO A 62 23.77 22.91 -4.70
N ALA A 63 24.09 23.25 -3.47
CA ALA A 63 23.66 24.47 -2.83
C ALA A 63 24.36 25.64 -3.53
N ALA A 64 23.58 26.49 -4.18
CA ALA A 64 24.05 27.85 -4.46
C ALA A 64 24.42 28.48 -3.12
N ALA A 65 25.69 28.78 -2.97
CA ALA A 65 26.31 29.24 -1.72
C ALA A 65 25.67 30.53 -1.21
N THR A 66 25.06 30.46 -0.05
CA THR A 66 25.15 31.48 1.00
C THR A 66 24.97 30.78 2.32
N ALA A 67 26.04 30.70 3.09
CA ALA A 67 26.05 30.18 4.44
C ALA A 67 25.18 31.08 5.32
N THR A 68 24.08 30.53 5.78
CA THR A 68 23.38 30.99 6.99
C THR A 68 22.71 29.75 7.58
N ASP A 69 23.16 29.41 8.78
CA ASP A 69 22.60 28.51 9.77
C ASP A 69 21.57 27.51 9.24
N SER A 70 22.02 26.27 8.96
CA SER A 70 21.18 25.20 8.42
C SER A 70 20.21 24.73 9.50
N ILE A 71 19.07 25.38 9.59
CA ILE A 71 17.89 24.77 10.19
C ILE A 71 17.61 23.52 9.33
N PRO A 72 17.60 22.30 9.90
CA PRO A 72 17.28 21.11 9.13
C PRO A 72 15.95 21.37 8.42
N ALA A 73 15.90 21.10 7.12
CA ALA A 73 14.68 21.27 6.32
C ALA A 73 13.54 20.51 7.01
N VAL A 74 12.72 21.25 7.73
CA VAL A 74 11.55 20.68 8.42
C VAL A 74 10.68 20.10 7.33
N SER A 75 10.52 18.80 7.32
CA SER A 75 9.59 18.15 6.39
C SER A 75 8.22 18.81 6.58
N LEU A 76 7.74 19.50 5.55
CA LEU A 76 6.41 20.14 5.57
C LEU A 76 5.28 19.11 5.61
N LEU A 77 5.63 17.83 5.44
CA LEU A 77 4.67 16.72 5.53
C LEU A 77 4.41 16.36 6.99
N PRO A 78 3.16 16.11 7.36
CA PRO A 78 2.82 15.62 8.68
C PRO A 78 3.53 14.30 8.95
N SER A 79 4.05 14.09 10.16
CA SER A 79 4.61 12.79 10.56
C SER A 79 3.50 11.76 10.77
N ARG A 80 3.86 10.45 10.74
CA ARG A 80 2.93 9.35 11.01
C ARG A 80 2.17 9.54 12.34
N GLY A 81 2.84 9.99 13.38
CA GLY A 81 2.25 10.23 14.70
C GLY A 81 1.10 11.25 14.70
N ARG A 82 1.05 12.15 13.71
CA ARG A 82 -0.03 13.14 13.58
C ARG A 82 -1.36 12.51 13.15
N PHE A 83 -1.33 11.30 12.59
CA PHE A 83 -2.53 10.58 12.14
C PHE A 83 -3.10 9.65 13.20
N LEU A 84 -2.33 9.32 14.25
CA LEU A 84 -2.78 8.44 15.32
C LEU A 84 -3.99 9.01 16.06
N GLY A 85 -4.89 8.11 16.47
CA GLY A 85 -6.04 8.41 17.27
C GLY A 85 -7.34 8.53 16.47
N LYS A 86 -8.31 9.25 17.03
CA LYS A 86 -9.67 9.32 16.52
C LYS A 86 -9.89 10.58 15.68
N TRP A 87 -10.45 10.38 14.50
CA TRP A 87 -10.78 11.39 13.51
C TRP A 87 -12.28 11.47 13.30
N GLU A 88 -12.85 12.66 13.36
CA GLU A 88 -14.21 12.95 12.91
C GLU A 88 -14.17 13.28 11.41
N VAL A 89 -14.96 12.56 10.61
CA VAL A 89 -15.00 12.70 9.14
C VAL A 89 -16.42 12.62 8.63
N GLY A 90 -16.67 13.21 7.46
CA GLY A 90 -17.99 13.15 6.82
C GLY A 90 -18.21 11.89 5.98
N ASP A 91 -19.48 11.50 5.80
CA ASP A 91 -19.90 10.40 4.91
C ASP A 91 -20.17 10.85 3.46
N GLY A 92 -20.08 12.16 3.19
CA GLY A 92 -20.43 12.75 1.89
C GLY A 92 -21.93 13.07 1.73
N SER A 93 -22.78 12.64 2.66
CA SER A 93 -24.24 12.89 2.68
C SER A 93 -24.66 13.88 3.76
N GLY A 94 -23.68 14.51 4.44
CA GLY A 94 -23.92 15.49 5.48
C GLY A 94 -23.87 14.95 6.90
N ASN A 95 -23.64 13.65 7.11
CA ASN A 95 -23.45 13.08 8.43
C ASN A 95 -21.97 12.88 8.73
N ASN A 96 -21.63 12.86 10.03
CA ASN A 96 -20.29 12.58 10.49
C ASN A 96 -20.18 11.18 11.12
N PHE A 97 -19.02 10.59 11.00
CA PHE A 97 -18.64 9.36 11.68
C PHE A 97 -17.18 9.45 12.14
N TYR A 98 -16.68 8.40 12.78
CA TYR A 98 -15.33 8.39 13.32
C TYR A 98 -14.48 7.31 12.66
N ILE A 99 -13.21 7.65 12.40
CA ILE A 99 -12.15 6.73 12.05
C ILE A 99 -11.12 6.76 13.19
N THR A 100 -10.76 5.59 13.72
CA THR A 100 -9.69 5.44 14.70
C THR A 100 -8.50 4.76 14.02
N LEU A 101 -7.30 5.35 14.16
CA LEU A 101 -6.03 4.84 13.63
C LEU A 101 -5.11 4.51 14.80
N GLU A 102 -4.75 3.23 14.93
CA GLU A 102 -3.89 2.73 16.00
C GLU A 102 -2.44 2.65 15.57
N ASP A 103 -1.52 2.69 16.52
CA ASP A 103 -0.08 2.62 16.23
C ASP A 103 0.34 1.24 15.69
N SER A 104 -0.41 0.20 16.02
CA SER A 104 -0.30 -1.15 15.44
C SER A 104 -0.51 -1.20 13.91
N GLY A 105 -1.12 -0.16 13.31
CA GLY A 105 -1.58 -0.13 11.94
C GLY A 105 -3.02 -0.63 11.77
N ASP A 106 -3.71 -0.92 12.87
CA ASP A 106 -5.13 -1.25 12.83
C ASP A 106 -5.96 0.03 12.65
N ALA A 107 -7.07 -0.10 11.94
CA ALA A 107 -8.04 0.96 11.72
C ALA A 107 -9.45 0.47 12.00
N MET A 108 -10.30 1.36 12.51
CA MET A 108 -11.72 1.08 12.72
C MET A 108 -12.55 2.30 12.35
N ARG A 109 -13.63 2.11 11.60
CA ARG A 109 -14.64 3.15 11.38
C ARG A 109 -15.93 2.85 12.13
N SER A 110 -16.54 3.87 12.70
CA SER A 110 -17.81 3.72 13.44
C SER A 110 -19.01 3.51 12.51
N LEU A 111 -18.93 4.02 11.26
CA LEU A 111 -19.94 3.77 10.23
C LEU A 111 -19.83 2.31 9.78
N GLY A 112 -20.88 1.52 10.06
CA GLY A 112 -20.93 0.10 9.75
C GLY A 112 -20.05 -0.79 10.64
N HIS A 113 -19.32 -0.23 11.62
CA HIS A 113 -18.38 -0.97 12.50
C HIS A 113 -17.38 -1.82 11.71
N VAL A 114 -16.78 -1.24 10.66
CA VAL A 114 -15.85 -1.94 9.77
C VAL A 114 -14.42 -1.76 10.28
N HIS A 115 -13.68 -2.87 10.31
CA HIS A 115 -12.24 -2.89 10.58
C HIS A 115 -11.45 -2.73 9.30
N GLY A 116 -10.17 -2.42 9.43
CA GLY A 116 -9.25 -2.28 8.33
C GLY A 116 -7.81 -2.12 8.81
N ARG A 117 -6.93 -1.81 7.87
CA ARG A 117 -5.51 -1.55 8.11
C ARG A 117 -5.14 -0.20 7.54
N TRP A 118 -4.21 0.49 8.20
CA TRP A 118 -3.69 1.74 7.69
C TRP A 118 -2.17 1.77 7.65
N VAL A 119 -1.66 2.53 6.70
CA VAL A 119 -0.24 2.81 6.53
C VAL A 119 -0.02 4.30 6.32
N TYR A 120 1.14 4.78 6.76
CA TYR A 120 1.57 6.15 6.46
C TYR A 120 2.37 6.16 5.17
N VAL A 121 1.97 6.97 4.20
CA VAL A 121 2.64 7.12 2.90
C VAL A 121 2.73 8.60 2.55
N GLU A 122 3.94 9.14 2.45
CA GLU A 122 4.19 10.50 1.90
C GLU A 122 3.32 11.62 2.50
N GLY A 123 3.09 11.60 3.79
CA GLY A 123 2.32 12.66 4.46
C GLY A 123 0.82 12.41 4.53
N GLU A 124 0.35 11.23 4.18
CA GLU A 124 -1.05 10.81 4.30
C GLU A 124 -1.21 9.49 5.04
N ALA A 125 -2.37 9.29 5.68
CA ALA A 125 -2.79 8.00 6.19
C ALA A 125 -3.67 7.34 5.14
N ARG A 126 -3.23 6.19 4.60
CA ARG A 126 -4.00 5.35 3.67
C ARG A 126 -4.60 4.17 4.43
N ILE A 127 -5.87 3.97 4.26
CA ILE A 127 -6.66 2.99 5.01
C ILE A 127 -7.35 2.06 4.01
N THR A 128 -7.15 0.76 4.16
CA THR A 128 -7.87 -0.27 3.41
C THR A 128 -8.82 -0.98 4.37
N TRP A 129 -10.09 -0.97 4.04
CA TRP A 129 -11.16 -1.55 4.85
C TRP A 129 -11.44 -3.01 4.48
N ASP A 130 -11.96 -3.79 5.43
CA ASP A 130 -12.31 -5.21 5.21
C ASP A 130 -13.44 -5.40 4.19
N ASP A 131 -14.19 -4.35 3.88
CA ASP A 131 -15.22 -4.33 2.82
C ASP A 131 -14.67 -3.87 1.46
N ALA A 132 -13.36 -3.85 1.31
CA ALA A 132 -12.62 -3.47 0.11
C ALA A 132 -12.76 -1.99 -0.32
N ALA A 133 -13.41 -1.13 0.47
CA ALA A 133 -13.33 0.31 0.29
C ALA A 133 -11.98 0.84 0.80
N GLU A 134 -11.59 2.02 0.36
CA GLU A 134 -10.37 2.68 0.80
C GLU A 134 -10.64 4.13 1.20
N ASP A 135 -9.92 4.63 2.20
CA ASP A 135 -9.93 6.03 2.60
C ASP A 135 -8.49 6.55 2.71
N ALA A 136 -8.27 7.82 2.37
CA ALA A 136 -7.03 8.51 2.69
C ALA A 136 -7.32 9.77 3.50
N ILE A 137 -6.56 10.02 4.58
CA ILE A 137 -6.59 11.30 5.29
C ILE A 137 -5.32 12.06 4.89
N ARG A 138 -5.50 13.26 4.32
CA ARG A 138 -4.42 14.10 3.80
C ARG A 138 -4.49 15.50 4.39
N LYS A 139 -3.32 16.14 4.53
CA LYS A 139 -3.25 17.57 4.84
C LYS A 139 -3.44 18.37 3.55
N VAL A 140 -4.46 19.23 3.52
CA VAL A 140 -4.74 20.15 2.41
C VAL A 140 -4.68 21.59 2.95
N GLY A 141 -3.62 22.30 2.58
CA GLY A 141 -3.36 23.61 3.16
C GLY A 141 -3.12 23.51 4.69
N SER A 142 -3.99 24.18 5.48
CA SER A 142 -3.95 24.17 6.95
C SER A 142 -4.85 23.13 7.60
N THR A 143 -5.68 22.43 6.84
CA THR A 143 -6.70 21.49 7.31
C THR A 143 -6.38 20.07 6.88
N TYR A 144 -7.18 19.11 7.36
CA TYR A 144 -7.15 17.73 6.89
C TYR A 144 -8.46 17.39 6.20
N GLU A 145 -8.38 16.55 5.19
CA GLU A 145 -9.51 16.04 4.43
C GLU A 145 -9.43 14.52 4.32
N LYS A 146 -10.60 13.88 4.30
CA LYS A 146 -10.76 12.47 3.99
C LYS A 146 -11.19 12.32 2.53
N PHE A 147 -10.48 11.49 1.81
CA PHE A 147 -10.74 11.09 0.42
C PHE A 147 -11.24 9.65 0.45
N ALA A 148 -12.45 9.40 -0.03
CA ALA A 148 -13.04 8.07 -0.03
C ALA A 148 -13.03 7.45 -1.43
N TYR A 149 -12.71 6.17 -1.50
CA TYR A 149 -12.63 5.38 -2.72
C TYR A 149 -13.46 4.10 -2.52
N GLY A 150 -14.39 3.85 -3.42
CA GLY A 150 -15.19 2.63 -3.42
C GLY A 150 -14.36 1.39 -3.76
N ALA A 151 -14.91 0.23 -3.48
CA ALA A 151 -14.26 -1.04 -3.74
C ALA A 151 -13.76 -1.15 -5.19
N GLY A 152 -12.49 -1.55 -5.33
CA GLY A 152 -11.82 -1.70 -6.63
C GLY A 152 -11.18 -0.43 -7.19
N LYS A 153 -11.27 0.71 -6.50
CA LYS A 153 -10.51 1.92 -6.84
C LYS A 153 -9.18 1.96 -6.12
N ALA A 154 -8.18 2.55 -6.77
CA ALA A 154 -6.88 2.81 -6.18
C ALA A 154 -6.79 4.24 -5.60
N PHE A 155 -5.85 4.50 -4.69
CA PHE A 155 -5.59 5.85 -4.14
C PHE A 155 -5.16 6.90 -5.17
N THR A 156 -4.83 6.47 -6.40
CA THR A 156 -4.49 7.32 -7.54
C THR A 156 -5.70 7.70 -8.39
N ASP A 157 -6.83 7.04 -8.17
CA ASP A 157 -8.07 7.30 -8.91
C ASP A 157 -8.76 8.58 -8.38
N THR A 158 -9.81 9.00 -9.08
CA THR A 158 -10.66 10.07 -8.58
C THR A 158 -11.48 9.55 -7.40
N PRO A 159 -11.41 10.20 -6.22
CA PRO A 159 -12.20 9.81 -5.06
C PRO A 159 -13.69 9.96 -5.32
N ASP A 160 -14.51 9.11 -4.71
CA ASP A 160 -15.97 9.19 -4.80
C ASP A 160 -16.52 10.37 -4.00
N ASN A 161 -15.88 10.71 -2.89
CA ASN A 161 -16.16 11.93 -2.15
C ASN A 161 -14.92 12.44 -1.40
N VAL A 162 -14.94 13.73 -1.09
CA VAL A 162 -13.94 14.40 -0.26
C VAL A 162 -14.68 15.15 0.85
N THR A 163 -14.30 14.93 2.09
CA THR A 163 -14.92 15.54 3.27
C THR A 163 -13.86 16.04 4.25
N SER A 164 -14.23 16.96 5.13
CA SER A 164 -13.33 17.41 6.19
C SER A 164 -12.95 16.25 7.11
N ALA A 165 -11.71 16.28 7.60
CA ALA A 165 -11.22 15.37 8.62
C ALA A 165 -10.67 16.18 9.80
N ARG A 166 -11.15 15.91 11.02
CA ARG A 166 -10.74 16.60 12.23
C ARG A 166 -10.26 15.60 13.27
N SER A 167 -9.02 15.74 13.70
CA SER A 167 -8.53 14.97 14.85
C SER A 167 -9.30 15.39 16.11
N THR A 168 -9.79 14.40 16.85
CA THR A 168 -10.47 14.64 18.15
C THR A 168 -9.47 14.73 19.30
N ILE A 169 -8.20 14.40 19.08
CA ILE A 169 -7.12 14.53 20.05
C ILE A 169 -6.38 15.84 19.74
N PRO A 170 -6.27 16.79 20.69
CA PRO A 170 -5.45 17.96 20.50
C PRO A 170 -3.99 17.53 20.28
N HIS A 171 -3.43 17.82 19.11
CA HIS A 171 -1.99 17.69 18.90
C HIS A 171 -1.34 19.00 19.34
N PRO A 172 -0.30 18.98 20.17
CA PRO A 172 0.46 20.20 20.46
C PRO A 172 1.01 20.77 19.15
N ILE A 173 0.88 22.08 19.03
CA ILE A 173 1.35 22.87 17.89
C ILE A 173 2.88 22.86 17.87
#